data_0085929aeafa572c2faee6f362809800
#
_entry.id   0085929aeafa572c2faee6f362809800
#
_cell.length_a   1.000
_cell.length_b   1.000
_cell.length_c   1.000
_cell.angle_alpha   90.00
_cell.angle_beta   90.00
_cell.angle_gamma   90.00
#
_symmetry.space_group_name_H-M   'P 1'
#
loop_
_entity.id
_entity.type
_entity.pdbx_description
1 polymer ?
#
loop_
_entity_poly.entity_id
_entity_poly.type
_entity_poly.pdbx_seq_one_letter_code
_entity_poly.pdbx_strand_id
1 'polypeptide(L)' 'MTATAAEAIRNAFAWFEVNSGWAQPDDENLAEWVADGLCRCPDDCIVAPDGWCEHGLASWWLIVQALDESDRIGRE' A
#
# COMPACT_ATOMS: atom_id res chain seq x y z
N MET A 1 5.87 13.57 15.11
CA MET A 1 6.74 12.49 14.65
C MET A 1 6.35 12.09 13.24
N THR A 2 7.33 11.97 12.37
CA THR A 2 7.05 11.69 10.96
C THR A 2 7.00 10.16 10.73
N ALA A 3 5.94 9.69 10.12
CA ALA A 3 5.85 8.28 9.74
C ALA A 3 6.89 7.98 8.67
N THR A 4 7.30 6.71 8.59
CA THR A 4 8.18 6.23 7.53
C THR A 4 7.40 5.31 6.62
N ALA A 5 7.93 5.02 5.43
CA ALA A 5 7.29 4.08 4.52
C ALA A 5 7.11 2.71 5.19
N ALA A 6 8.11 2.27 5.95
CA ALA A 6 8.03 0.99 6.67
C ALA A 6 6.90 0.98 7.69
N GLU A 7 6.73 2.07 8.42
CA GLU A 7 5.64 2.19 9.39
C GLU A 7 4.29 2.21 8.70
N ALA A 8 4.19 2.94 7.58
CA ALA A 8 2.95 3.03 6.83
C ALA A 8 2.54 1.66 6.27
N ILE A 9 3.51 0.88 5.78
CA ILE A 9 3.26 -0.47 5.29
C ILE A 9 2.78 -1.36 6.43
N ARG A 10 3.42 -1.28 7.59
CA ARG A 10 3.04 -2.05 8.77
C ARG A 10 1.63 -1.69 9.23
N ASN A 11 1.31 -0.40 9.23
CA ASN A 11 -0.02 0.06 9.59
C ASN A 11 -1.08 -0.48 8.63
N ALA A 12 -0.75 -0.56 7.34
CA ALA A 12 -1.66 -1.10 6.33
C ALA A 12 -1.94 -2.58 6.59
N PHE A 13 -0.93 -3.36 6.92
CA PHE A 13 -1.12 -4.78 7.23
C PHE A 13 -1.96 -4.96 8.50
N ALA A 14 -1.75 -4.12 9.50
CA ALA A 14 -2.58 -4.15 10.71
C ALA A 14 -4.03 -3.78 10.39
N TRP A 15 -4.22 -2.84 9.49
CA TRP A 15 -5.55 -2.44 9.03
C TRP A 15 -6.28 -3.61 8.36
N PHE A 16 -5.55 -4.39 7.55
CA PHE A 16 -6.13 -5.57 6.90
C PHE A 16 -6.62 -6.61 7.89
N GLU A 17 -5.96 -6.75 9.03
CA GLU A 17 -6.34 -7.71 10.05
C GLU A 17 -7.66 -7.38 10.72
N VAL A 18 -7.98 -6.09 10.86
CA VAL A 18 -9.20 -5.66 11.55
C VAL A 18 -10.32 -5.26 10.59
N ASN A 19 -10.03 -5.18 9.31
CA ASN A 19 -11.02 -4.82 8.29
C ASN A 19 -11.16 -5.94 7.28
N SER A 20 -12.40 -6.21 6.88
CA SER A 20 -12.66 -7.19 5.84
C SER A 20 -13.32 -6.49 4.65
N GLY A 21 -13.36 -7.16 3.52
CA GLY A 21 -13.99 -6.61 2.33
C GLY A 21 -13.10 -5.73 1.49
N TRP A 22 -11.83 -5.61 1.84
CA TRP A 22 -10.88 -4.88 1.02
C TRP A 22 -10.45 -5.76 -0.17
N ALA A 23 -10.05 -5.12 -1.25
CA ALA A 23 -9.57 -5.83 -2.44
C ALA A 23 -8.35 -5.14 -3.00
N GLN A 24 -7.35 -5.94 -3.36
CA GLN A 24 -6.15 -5.42 -4.01
C GLN A 24 -6.49 -4.97 -5.43
N PRO A 25 -5.98 -3.81 -5.86
CA PRO A 25 -6.22 -3.35 -7.23
C PRO A 25 -5.53 -4.25 -8.24
N ASP A 26 -6.08 -4.32 -9.45
CA ASP A 26 -5.45 -5.04 -10.56
C ASP A 26 -4.14 -4.38 -10.93
N ASP A 27 -3.23 -5.16 -11.50
CA ASP A 27 -1.95 -4.62 -11.96
C ASP A 27 -2.13 -3.47 -12.95
N GLU A 28 -3.11 -3.56 -13.84
CA GLU A 28 -3.40 -2.52 -14.79
C GLU A 28 -3.85 -1.23 -14.13
N ASN A 29 -4.76 -1.34 -13.16
CA ASN A 29 -5.24 -0.18 -12.42
C ASN A 29 -4.12 0.46 -11.62
N LEU A 30 -3.31 -0.36 -10.96
CA LEU A 30 -2.19 0.14 -10.18
C LEU A 30 -1.18 0.86 -11.06
N ALA A 31 -0.87 0.30 -12.23
CA ALA A 31 0.05 0.92 -13.18
C ALA A 31 -0.46 2.27 -13.66
N GLU A 32 -1.76 2.39 -13.90
CA GLU A 32 -2.36 3.67 -14.30
C GLU A 32 -2.24 4.71 -13.19
N TRP A 33 -2.51 4.29 -11.95
CA TRP A 33 -2.39 5.20 -10.82
C TRP A 33 -0.96 5.71 -10.67
N VAL A 34 0.01 4.82 -10.78
CA VAL A 34 1.42 5.19 -10.65
C VAL A 34 1.84 6.12 -11.80
N ALA A 35 1.39 5.84 -13.01
CA ALA A 35 1.70 6.66 -14.18
C ALA A 35 1.14 8.07 -14.03
N ASP A 36 -0.03 8.21 -13.42
CA ASP A 36 -0.64 9.51 -13.17
C ASP A 36 -0.04 10.23 -11.97
N GLY A 37 0.79 9.55 -11.18
CA GLY A 37 1.34 10.11 -9.96
C GLY A 37 0.34 10.15 -8.81
N LEU A 38 -0.78 9.46 -8.95
CA LEU A 38 -1.83 9.39 -7.94
C LEU A 38 -2.14 7.94 -7.66
N CYS A 39 -1.97 7.54 -6.41
CA CYS A 39 -2.28 6.19 -5.98
C CYS A 39 -3.37 6.25 -4.92
N ARG A 40 -3.74 5.11 -4.38
CA ARG A 40 -4.73 5.05 -3.30
C ARG A 40 -4.20 4.18 -2.18
N CYS A 41 -4.63 4.50 -0.97
CA CYS A 41 -4.36 3.65 0.18
C CYS A 41 -5.53 2.66 0.33
N PRO A 42 -5.41 1.66 1.22
CA PRO A 42 -6.50 0.70 1.44
C PRO A 42 -7.82 1.33 1.86
N ASP A 43 -7.76 2.49 2.52
CA ASP A 43 -8.96 3.22 2.94
C ASP A 43 -9.44 4.20 1.88
N ASP A 44 -8.96 4.05 0.66
CA ASP A 44 -9.41 4.80 -0.52
C ASP A 44 -9.01 6.28 -0.52
N CYS A 45 -8.03 6.65 0.29
CA CYS A 45 -7.47 7.99 0.25
C CYS A 45 -6.53 8.13 -0.95
N ILE A 46 -6.53 9.29 -1.59
CA ILE A 46 -5.62 9.56 -2.70
C ILE A 46 -4.27 9.99 -2.12
N VAL A 47 -3.22 9.27 -2.51
CA VAL A 47 -1.87 9.51 -2.00
C VAL A 47 -0.87 9.39 -3.15
N ALA A 48 0.34 9.91 -2.95
CA ALA A 48 1.42 9.69 -3.90
C ALA A 48 1.80 8.19 -3.89
N PRO A 49 2.29 7.63 -5.02
CA PRO A 49 2.65 6.21 -5.06
C PRO A 49 3.65 5.81 -3.98
N ASP A 50 4.59 6.67 -3.65
CA ASP A 50 5.59 6.41 -2.63
C ASP A 50 5.22 7.03 -1.27
N GLY A 51 3.95 7.37 -1.08
CA GLY A 51 3.49 8.04 0.11
C GLY A 51 2.47 7.25 0.90
N TRP A 52 1.84 7.90 1.85
CA TRP A 52 0.82 7.33 2.71
C TRP A 52 -0.19 8.40 3.07
N CYS A 53 -1.39 7.97 3.51
CA CYS A 53 -2.45 8.90 3.84
C CYS A 53 -2.28 9.46 5.26
N GLU A 54 -3.15 10.39 5.62
CA GLU A 54 -3.12 11.00 6.94
C GLU A 54 -3.39 10.01 8.08
N HIS A 55 -3.97 8.86 7.76
CA HIS A 55 -4.18 7.79 8.73
C HIS A 55 -2.95 6.90 8.88
N GLY A 56 -1.90 7.18 8.14
CA GLY A 56 -0.67 6.42 8.22
C GLY A 56 -0.68 5.11 7.43
N LEU A 57 -1.59 4.97 6.48
CA LEU A 57 -1.68 3.78 5.62
C LEU A 57 -0.92 4.00 4.33
N ALA A 58 -0.02 3.08 3.99
CA ALA A 58 0.79 3.16 2.79
C ALA A 58 -0.09 3.06 1.54
N SER A 59 0.40 3.61 0.43
CA SER A 59 -0.26 3.45 -0.86
C SER A 59 -0.25 1.98 -1.27
N TRP A 60 -1.18 1.58 -2.14
CA TRP A 60 -1.20 0.23 -2.66
C TRP A 60 0.08 -0.14 -3.39
N TRP A 61 0.73 0.82 -4.03
CA TRP A 61 2.00 0.57 -4.72
C TRP A 61 3.07 0.09 -3.74
N LEU A 62 3.20 0.76 -2.61
CA LEU A 62 4.15 0.35 -1.57
C LEU A 62 3.78 -1.00 -0.97
N ILE A 63 2.49 -1.23 -0.75
CA ILE A 63 2.01 -2.49 -0.17
C ILE A 63 2.30 -3.66 -1.10
N VAL A 64 2.03 -3.50 -2.39
CA VAL A 64 2.26 -4.55 -3.38
C VAL A 64 3.75 -4.87 -3.50
N GLN A 65 4.60 -3.86 -3.44
CA GLN A 65 6.05 -4.08 -3.46
C GLN A 65 6.51 -4.84 -2.22
N ALA A 66 5.95 -4.51 -1.06
CA ALA A 66 6.29 -5.20 0.18
C ALA A 66 5.84 -6.66 0.14
N LEU A 67 4.66 -6.93 -0.41
CA LEU A 67 4.18 -8.29 -0.56
C LEU A 67 5.06 -9.10 -1.50
N ASP A 68 5.50 -8.49 -2.59
CA ASP A 68 6.38 -9.13 -3.56
C ASP A 68 7.73 -9.48 -2.94
N GLU A 69 8.29 -8.56 -2.16
CA GLU A 69 9.54 -8.81 -1.46
C GLU A 69 9.40 -9.93 -0.43
N SER A 70 8.30 -9.90 0.32
CA SER A 70 8.02 -10.92 1.32
C SER A 70 7.91 -12.31 0.69
N ASP A 71 7.23 -12.41 -0.43
CA ASP A 71 7.09 -13.66 -1.16
C ASP A 71 8.45 -14.17 -1.66
N ARG A 72 9.27 -13.25 -2.16
CA ARG A 72 10.59 -13.59 -2.66
C ARG A 72 11.50 -14.12 -1.55
N ILE A 73 11.47 -13.48 -0.40
CA ILE A 73 12.25 -13.90 0.76
C ILE A 73 11.75 -15.24 1.29
N GLY A 74 10.45 -15.43 1.29
CA GLY A 74 9.84 -16.65 1.81
C GLY A 74 10.14 -17.89 0.98
N ARG A 75 10.64 -17.74 -0.22
CA ARG A 75 10.92 -18.85 -1.11
C ARG A 75 12.30 -19.46 -0.92
N GLU A 76 13.12 -18.78 -0.18
CA GLU A 76 14.46 -19.32 0.15
C GLU A 76 14.48 -20.20 1.39
#